data_0fd53731c616788277abda4902d56cf9
#
_entry.id   0fd53731c616788277abda4902d56cf9
#
_cell.length_a   1.000
_cell.length_b   1.000
_cell.length_c   1.000
_cell.angle_alpha   90.00
_cell.angle_beta   90.00
_cell.angle_gamma   90.00
#
_symmetry.space_group_name_H-M   'P 1'
#
loop_
_entity.id
_entity.type
_entity.pdbx_description
1 polymer ?
#
loop_
_entity_poly.entity_id
_entity_poly.type
_entity_poly.pdbx_seq_one_letter_code
_entity_poly.pdbx_strand_id
1 'polypeptide(L)'
;MTQDLEGLHLITELTETDFDLFKAAVKTLLTRTFIIRGIDREEELYDFTIRNSELFDAWFSCMDAGLIRDEGLGVICFRGGGDTRIRLGKEETCALLTARLLYEEKRLELSLTAFPSITVFDFVQRYNVLVGDEIRKTRLVEVLRRLQSHKLIEIDSRDPSDAEGMIILYPSLAMSVDRDSIDELLQSLSRREKAEDDTAETEYPAEGEGEP
;
A
#
# COMPACT_ATOMS: atom_id res chain seq x y z
N MET A 1 -20.33 14.98 20.83
CA MET A 1 -19.30 15.00 21.91
C MET A 1 -19.57 14.03 23.09
N THR A 2 -20.80 13.72 23.45
CA THR A 2 -21.09 12.79 24.56
C THR A 2 -21.21 11.31 24.08
N GLN A 3 -21.63 11.07 22.85
CA GLN A 3 -21.76 9.72 22.28
C GLN A 3 -20.41 9.06 21.94
N ASP A 4 -19.39 9.85 21.63
CA ASP A 4 -18.09 9.34 21.18
C ASP A 4 -17.24 8.73 22.33
N LEU A 5 -17.62 8.98 23.58
CA LEU A 5 -16.89 8.50 24.76
C LEU A 5 -17.58 7.32 25.47
N GLU A 6 -18.81 6.97 25.08
CA GLU A 6 -19.57 5.90 25.76
C GLU A 6 -18.86 4.55 25.67
N GLY A 7 -18.15 4.24 24.58
CA GLY A 7 -17.41 2.99 24.43
C GLY A 7 -16.13 2.87 25.27
N LEU A 8 -15.61 3.97 25.84
CA LEU A 8 -14.34 3.90 26.62
C LEU A 8 -14.48 3.15 27.94
N HIS A 9 -15.67 3.06 28.51
CA HIS A 9 -15.89 2.25 29.72
C HIS A 9 -15.59 0.77 29.50
N LEU A 10 -15.74 0.28 28.26
CA LEU A 10 -15.43 -1.11 27.89
C LEU A 10 -13.97 -1.49 28.17
N ILE A 11 -13.05 -0.51 28.27
CA ILE A 11 -11.66 -0.78 28.68
C ILE A 11 -11.60 -1.39 30.08
N THR A 12 -12.46 -0.94 30.99
CA THR A 12 -12.48 -1.44 32.37
C THR A 12 -13.09 -2.82 32.51
N GLU A 13 -13.77 -3.31 31.47
CA GLU A 13 -14.40 -4.62 31.41
C GLU A 13 -13.50 -5.68 30.77
N LEU A 14 -12.38 -5.25 30.15
CA LEU A 14 -11.44 -6.17 29.51
C LEU A 14 -10.73 -7.06 30.53
N THR A 15 -10.57 -8.33 30.20
CA THR A 15 -9.62 -9.20 30.91
C THR A 15 -8.18 -8.72 30.70
N GLU A 16 -7.24 -9.20 31.50
CA GLU A 16 -5.82 -8.86 31.34
C GLU A 16 -5.29 -9.24 29.94
N THR A 17 -5.69 -10.41 29.45
CA THR A 17 -5.32 -10.88 28.10
C THR A 17 -5.93 -9.99 27.00
N ASP A 18 -7.22 -9.64 27.12
CA ASP A 18 -7.88 -8.76 26.16
C ASP A 18 -7.29 -7.35 26.17
N PHE A 19 -6.88 -6.86 27.35
CA PHE A 19 -6.21 -5.58 27.44
C PHE A 19 -4.81 -5.58 26.77
N ASP A 20 -4.10 -6.71 26.81
CA ASP A 20 -2.85 -6.87 26.07
C ASP A 20 -3.08 -6.91 24.55
N LEU A 21 -4.13 -7.58 24.09
CA LEU A 21 -4.53 -7.56 22.68
C LEU A 21 -4.94 -6.15 22.24
N PHE A 22 -5.70 -5.44 23.06
CA PHE A 22 -6.07 -4.04 22.78
C PHE A 22 -4.83 -3.16 22.59
N LYS A 23 -3.87 -3.20 23.52
CA LYS A 23 -2.62 -2.45 23.44
C LYS A 23 -1.82 -2.82 22.16
N ALA A 24 -1.74 -4.11 21.85
CA ALA A 24 -1.02 -4.59 20.68
C ALA A 24 -1.69 -4.13 19.37
N ALA A 25 -3.03 -4.20 19.29
CA ALA A 25 -3.78 -3.74 18.12
C ALA A 25 -3.63 -2.22 17.92
N VAL A 26 -3.82 -1.41 18.97
CA VAL A 26 -3.63 0.05 18.92
C VAL A 26 -2.21 0.39 18.48
N LYS A 27 -1.18 -0.25 19.07
CA LYS A 27 0.21 -0.04 18.69
C LYS A 27 0.45 -0.38 17.21
N THR A 28 -0.07 -1.51 16.74
CA THR A 28 0.09 -1.96 15.35
C THR A 28 -0.55 -0.97 14.39
N LEU A 29 -1.77 -0.53 14.65
CA LEU A 29 -2.49 0.45 13.82
C LEU A 29 -1.76 1.79 13.75
N LEU A 30 -1.26 2.29 14.88
CA LEU A 30 -0.53 3.56 14.93
C LEU A 30 0.85 3.51 14.27
N THR A 31 1.53 2.36 14.30
CA THR A 31 2.91 2.25 13.77
C THR A 31 2.97 1.70 12.35
N ARG A 32 2.02 0.86 11.95
CA ARG A 32 2.01 0.14 10.68
C ARG A 32 0.81 0.43 9.79
N THR A 33 -0.17 1.18 10.31
CA THR A 33 -1.39 1.60 9.62
C THR A 33 -2.42 0.49 9.44
N PHE A 34 -2.03 -0.76 9.24
CA PHE A 34 -2.92 -1.86 8.91
C PHE A 34 -2.77 -3.04 9.88
N ILE A 35 -3.91 -3.73 10.13
CA ILE A 35 -3.97 -5.10 10.61
C ILE A 35 -4.60 -5.93 9.49
N ILE A 36 -3.97 -7.05 9.14
CA ILE A 36 -4.35 -7.87 7.99
C ILE A 36 -4.63 -9.29 8.46
N ARG A 37 -5.84 -9.77 8.18
CA ARG A 37 -6.24 -11.15 8.44
C ARG A 37 -5.39 -12.12 7.60
N GLY A 38 -5.01 -13.25 8.19
CA GLY A 38 -4.21 -14.28 7.50
C GLY A 38 -2.69 -14.05 7.57
N ILE A 39 -2.22 -12.98 8.23
CA ILE A 39 -0.81 -12.86 8.62
C ILE A 39 -0.65 -13.47 10.01
N ASP A 40 0.39 -14.32 10.19
CA ASP A 40 0.74 -14.90 11.49
C ASP A 40 0.79 -13.81 12.57
N ARG A 41 0.17 -14.10 13.72
CA ARG A 41 0.05 -13.20 14.88
C ARG A 41 -0.83 -11.95 14.68
N GLU A 42 -1.34 -11.67 13.50
CA GLU A 42 -2.28 -10.56 13.27
C GLU A 42 -3.73 -11.05 13.19
N GLU A 43 -3.98 -12.33 12.96
CA GLU A 43 -5.34 -12.88 12.89
C GLU A 43 -6.10 -12.68 14.22
N GLU A 44 -5.44 -12.96 15.35
CA GLU A 44 -6.01 -12.74 16.68
C GLU A 44 -6.30 -11.25 16.94
N LEU A 45 -5.38 -10.35 16.53
CA LEU A 45 -5.56 -8.90 16.63
C LEU A 45 -6.70 -8.42 15.73
N TYR A 46 -6.82 -8.97 14.52
CA TYR A 46 -7.89 -8.67 13.59
C TYR A 46 -9.25 -9.04 14.20
N ASP A 47 -9.40 -10.30 14.62
CA ASP A 47 -10.65 -10.82 15.20
C ASP A 47 -11.03 -10.08 16.49
N PHE A 48 -10.03 -9.76 17.33
CA PHE A 48 -10.25 -8.97 18.54
C PHE A 48 -10.74 -7.55 18.20
N THR A 49 -10.13 -6.89 17.22
CA THR A 49 -10.50 -5.53 16.83
C THR A 49 -11.90 -5.47 16.21
N ILE A 50 -12.30 -6.49 15.42
CA ILE A 50 -13.64 -6.56 14.85
C ILE A 50 -14.68 -6.79 15.96
N ARG A 51 -14.44 -7.71 16.88
CA ARG A 51 -15.37 -8.01 17.99
C ARG A 51 -15.59 -6.84 18.95
N ASN A 52 -14.55 -6.01 19.13
CA ASN A 52 -14.57 -4.87 20.04
C ASN A 52 -14.60 -3.54 19.29
N SER A 53 -15.30 -3.49 18.15
CA SER A 53 -15.29 -2.33 17.25
C SER A 53 -15.69 -1.02 17.93
N GLU A 54 -16.70 -1.06 18.83
CA GLU A 54 -17.19 0.10 19.59
C GLU A 54 -16.08 0.70 20.48
N LEU A 55 -15.32 -0.14 21.18
CA LEU A 55 -14.19 0.28 22.00
C LEU A 55 -13.12 0.99 21.17
N PHE A 56 -12.76 0.40 20.01
CA PHE A 56 -11.75 0.99 19.14
C PHE A 56 -12.23 2.29 18.50
N ASP A 57 -13.49 2.39 18.12
CA ASP A 57 -14.07 3.61 17.57
C ASP A 57 -14.07 4.74 18.61
N ALA A 58 -14.47 4.44 19.86
CA ALA A 58 -14.41 5.38 20.95
C ALA A 58 -12.96 5.82 21.26
N TRP A 59 -12.01 4.88 21.26
CA TRP A 59 -10.60 5.18 21.52
C TRP A 59 -10.00 6.10 20.45
N PHE A 60 -10.19 5.78 19.17
CA PHE A 60 -9.61 6.57 18.09
C PHE A 60 -10.33 7.90 17.88
N SER A 61 -11.61 8.03 18.22
CA SER A 61 -12.32 9.31 18.19
C SER A 61 -11.72 10.35 19.13
N CYS A 62 -11.08 9.92 20.25
CA CYS A 62 -10.36 10.84 21.14
C CYS A 62 -9.18 11.56 20.46
N MET A 63 -8.71 11.05 19.33
CA MET A 63 -7.60 11.61 18.55
C MET A 63 -8.06 12.19 17.20
N ASP A 64 -9.36 12.45 17.04
CA ASP A 64 -9.97 12.83 15.76
C ASP A 64 -9.60 11.86 14.62
N ALA A 65 -9.49 10.57 14.96
CA ALA A 65 -9.13 9.50 14.05
C ALA A 65 -10.20 8.39 14.07
N GLY A 66 -10.09 7.45 13.15
CA GLY A 66 -11.02 6.32 13.08
C GLY A 66 -10.39 5.11 12.40
N LEU A 67 -11.17 4.04 12.32
CA LEU A 67 -10.79 2.82 11.61
C LEU A 67 -11.71 2.60 10.41
N ILE A 68 -11.12 2.21 9.30
CA ILE A 68 -11.85 1.64 8.16
C ILE A 68 -11.65 0.13 8.23
N ARG A 69 -12.74 -0.61 8.14
CA ARG A 69 -12.77 -2.08 8.17
C ARG A 69 -13.32 -2.59 6.85
N ASP A 70 -12.54 -3.39 6.16
CA ASP A 70 -12.98 -4.12 4.97
C ASP A 70 -12.87 -5.62 5.25
N GLU A 71 -13.99 -6.21 5.62
CA GLU A 71 -14.06 -7.64 5.94
C GLU A 71 -13.88 -8.52 4.69
N GLY A 72 -14.23 -8.02 3.50
CA GLY A 72 -14.03 -8.72 2.24
C GLY A 72 -12.55 -8.84 1.85
N LEU A 73 -11.77 -7.82 2.18
CA LEU A 73 -10.31 -7.83 2.02
C LEU A 73 -9.60 -8.40 3.26
N GLY A 74 -10.30 -8.53 4.39
CA GLY A 74 -9.70 -8.91 5.66
C GLY A 74 -8.71 -7.85 6.19
N VAL A 75 -9.01 -6.56 6.05
CA VAL A 75 -8.09 -5.48 6.41
C VAL A 75 -8.77 -4.46 7.32
N ILE A 76 -8.08 -4.06 8.36
CA ILE A 76 -8.42 -2.90 9.20
C ILE A 76 -7.35 -1.84 8.97
N CYS A 77 -7.79 -0.62 8.64
CA CYS A 77 -6.92 0.52 8.33
C CYS A 77 -7.13 1.64 9.37
N PHE A 78 -6.07 2.14 9.95
CA PHE A 78 -6.07 3.37 10.73
C PHE A 78 -6.17 4.58 9.80
N ARG A 79 -7.15 5.43 10.05
CA ARG A 79 -7.35 6.69 9.35
C ARG A 79 -7.23 7.85 10.33
N GLY A 80 -6.05 8.44 10.38
CA GLY A 80 -5.80 9.63 11.18
C GLY A 80 -6.32 10.90 10.52
N GLY A 81 -6.62 11.92 11.33
CA GLY A 81 -6.91 13.28 10.87
C GLY A 81 -5.63 14.02 10.45
N GLY A 82 -5.76 15.00 9.54
CA GLY A 82 -4.76 16.02 9.23
C GLY A 82 -3.28 15.60 9.20
N ASP A 83 -2.57 15.89 10.28
CA ASP A 83 -1.11 15.72 10.38
C ASP A 83 -0.62 14.28 10.53
N THR A 84 -1.52 13.32 10.76
CA THR A 84 -1.16 11.89 10.90
C THR A 84 -1.00 11.16 9.56
N ARG A 85 -1.18 11.84 8.43
CA ARG A 85 -1.01 11.25 7.10
C ARG A 85 0.46 11.01 6.79
N ILE A 86 0.75 9.80 6.31
CA ILE A 86 2.09 9.44 5.83
C ILE A 86 2.37 10.26 4.56
N ARG A 87 3.47 10.98 4.57
CA ARG A 87 3.96 11.68 3.38
C ARG A 87 4.94 10.79 2.65
N LEU A 88 4.62 10.44 1.43
CA LEU A 88 5.47 9.68 0.53
C LEU A 88 6.18 10.63 -0.43
N GLY A 89 7.46 10.38 -0.70
CA GLY A 89 8.19 11.05 -1.78
C GLY A 89 7.71 10.55 -3.15
N LYS A 90 8.14 11.23 -4.23
CA LYS A 90 7.74 10.88 -5.61
C LYS A 90 7.99 9.40 -5.93
N GLU A 91 9.20 8.91 -5.68
CA GLU A 91 9.59 7.51 -5.97
C GLU A 91 8.82 6.50 -5.09
N GLU A 92 8.58 6.83 -3.82
CA GLU A 92 7.77 6.01 -2.91
C GLU A 92 6.31 5.93 -3.37
N THR A 93 5.77 7.05 -3.86
CA THR A 93 4.41 7.09 -4.44
C THR A 93 4.35 6.25 -5.70
N CYS A 94 5.30 6.39 -6.62
CA CYS A 94 5.37 5.57 -7.83
C CYS A 94 5.48 4.07 -7.50
N ALA A 95 6.29 3.72 -6.50
CA ALA A 95 6.42 2.33 -6.06
C ALA A 95 5.14 1.78 -5.43
N LEU A 96 4.44 2.59 -4.62
CA LEU A 96 3.13 2.23 -4.07
C LEU A 96 2.12 1.96 -5.19
N LEU A 97 2.07 2.83 -6.20
CA LEU A 97 1.18 2.67 -7.35
C LEU A 97 1.55 1.45 -8.19
N THR A 98 2.85 1.20 -8.39
CA THR A 98 3.34 -0.02 -9.05
C THR A 98 2.88 -1.28 -8.31
N ALA A 99 3.09 -1.33 -6.99
CA ALA A 99 2.65 -2.46 -6.16
C ALA A 99 1.12 -2.63 -6.21
N ARG A 100 0.38 -1.53 -6.20
CA ARG A 100 -1.09 -1.53 -6.28
C ARG A 100 -1.60 -2.10 -7.61
N LEU A 101 -1.00 -1.72 -8.74
CA LEU A 101 -1.35 -2.25 -10.06
C LEU A 101 -1.05 -3.74 -10.14
N LEU A 102 0.15 -4.17 -9.74
CA LEU A 102 0.54 -5.58 -9.74
C LEU A 102 -0.37 -6.41 -8.81
N TYR A 103 -0.80 -5.85 -7.68
CA TYR A 103 -1.77 -6.50 -6.80
C TYR A 103 -3.10 -6.75 -7.51
N GLU A 104 -3.66 -5.76 -8.22
CA GLU A 104 -4.93 -5.96 -8.95
C GLU A 104 -4.79 -6.97 -10.09
N GLU A 105 -3.71 -6.90 -10.87
CA GLU A 105 -3.44 -7.84 -11.94
C GLU A 105 -3.39 -9.28 -11.41
N LYS A 106 -2.60 -9.50 -10.36
CA LYS A 106 -2.45 -10.84 -9.77
C LYS A 106 -3.68 -11.34 -9.04
N ARG A 107 -4.45 -10.45 -8.41
CA ARG A 107 -5.69 -10.82 -7.74
C ARG A 107 -6.74 -11.37 -8.71
N LEU A 108 -6.76 -10.89 -9.95
CA LEU A 108 -7.67 -11.38 -10.99
C LEU A 108 -7.25 -12.75 -11.52
N GLU A 109 -5.96 -13.10 -11.45
CA GLU A 109 -5.43 -14.37 -11.93
C GLU A 109 -5.60 -15.52 -10.91
N LEU A 110 -5.67 -15.21 -9.62
CA LEU A 110 -5.65 -16.21 -8.54
C LEU A 110 -7.04 -16.46 -7.97
N SER A 111 -7.38 -17.74 -7.78
CA SER A 111 -8.44 -18.16 -6.86
C SER A 111 -7.91 -18.16 -5.41
N LEU A 112 -8.15 -17.20 -4.77
CA LEU A 112 -8.18 -16.50 -3.49
C LEU A 112 -7.87 -17.25 -2.18
N THR A 113 -6.86 -18.06 -2.06
CA THR A 113 -6.47 -18.63 -0.75
C THR A 113 -5.11 -18.14 -0.23
N ALA A 114 -4.30 -17.45 -1.03
CA ALA A 114 -3.01 -16.91 -0.63
C ALA A 114 -2.85 -15.46 -1.12
N PHE A 115 -2.00 -14.70 -0.43
CA PHE A 115 -1.61 -13.38 -0.90
C PHE A 115 -0.84 -13.49 -2.22
N PRO A 116 -1.14 -12.64 -3.23
CA PRO A 116 -0.38 -12.61 -4.47
C PRO A 116 1.10 -12.35 -4.22
N SER A 117 1.95 -12.99 -5.00
CA SER A 117 3.40 -12.75 -4.95
C SER A 117 3.97 -12.53 -6.35
N ILE A 118 5.05 -11.75 -6.42
CA ILE A 118 5.79 -11.40 -7.63
C ILE A 118 7.28 -11.46 -7.33
N THR A 119 8.13 -11.48 -8.37
CA THR A 119 9.57 -11.31 -8.19
C THR A 119 9.94 -9.83 -8.04
N VAL A 120 11.09 -9.55 -7.44
CA VAL A 120 11.67 -8.20 -7.42
C VAL A 120 11.93 -7.73 -8.85
N PHE A 121 12.33 -8.64 -9.75
CA PHE A 121 12.50 -8.35 -11.17
C PHE A 121 11.20 -7.82 -11.81
N ASP A 122 10.08 -8.50 -11.63
CA ASP A 122 8.77 -8.06 -12.16
C ASP A 122 8.38 -6.69 -11.64
N PHE A 123 8.62 -6.46 -10.33
CA PHE A 123 8.37 -5.15 -9.72
C PHE A 123 9.19 -4.05 -10.38
N VAL A 124 10.50 -4.27 -10.54
CA VAL A 124 11.42 -3.28 -11.13
C VAL A 124 11.06 -3.01 -12.58
N GLN A 125 10.78 -4.03 -13.39
CA GLN A 125 10.34 -3.86 -14.76
C GLN A 125 9.09 -2.99 -14.84
N ARG A 126 8.08 -3.28 -14.02
CA ARG A 126 6.85 -2.50 -14.02
C ARG A 126 7.07 -1.07 -13.54
N TYR A 127 7.88 -0.89 -12.51
CA TYR A 127 8.22 0.43 -11.98
C TYR A 127 8.92 1.29 -13.05
N ASN A 128 9.94 0.75 -13.74
CA ASN A 128 10.69 1.47 -14.76
C ASN A 128 9.78 1.90 -15.95
N VAL A 129 8.86 1.03 -16.36
CA VAL A 129 7.85 1.38 -17.39
C VAL A 129 6.96 2.53 -16.91
N LEU A 130 6.51 2.51 -15.65
CA LEU A 130 5.62 3.55 -15.12
C LEU A 130 6.32 4.90 -14.90
N VAL A 131 7.59 4.88 -14.53
CA VAL A 131 8.35 6.10 -14.19
C VAL A 131 9.09 6.66 -15.38
N GLY A 132 9.40 5.81 -16.39
CA GLY A 132 10.22 6.16 -17.55
C GLY A 132 11.71 6.29 -17.22
N ASP A 133 12.18 5.81 -16.07
CA ASP A 133 13.57 5.87 -15.63
C ASP A 133 13.91 4.65 -14.75
N GLU A 134 15.18 4.25 -14.76
CA GLU A 134 15.65 3.11 -13.98
C GLU A 134 15.87 3.46 -12.50
N ILE A 135 15.25 2.66 -11.61
CA ILE A 135 15.47 2.80 -10.17
C ILE A 135 16.85 2.26 -9.77
N ARG A 136 17.64 3.07 -9.06
CA ARG A 136 18.94 2.63 -8.51
C ARG A 136 18.73 1.59 -7.41
N LYS A 137 19.63 0.59 -7.36
CA LYS A 137 19.57 -0.52 -6.40
C LYS A 137 19.38 -0.07 -4.94
N THR A 138 20.14 0.92 -4.50
CA THR A 138 20.03 1.44 -3.11
C THR A 138 18.66 2.04 -2.85
N ARG A 139 18.12 2.79 -3.80
CA ARG A 139 16.82 3.43 -3.70
C ARG A 139 15.68 2.42 -3.74
N LEU A 140 15.81 1.38 -4.58
CA LEU A 140 14.88 0.26 -4.59
C LEU A 140 14.74 -0.36 -3.19
N VAL A 141 15.85 -0.67 -2.54
CA VAL A 141 15.86 -1.25 -1.19
C VAL A 141 15.16 -0.33 -0.17
N GLU A 142 15.44 0.97 -0.21
CA GLU A 142 14.81 1.95 0.68
C GLU A 142 13.29 1.99 0.48
N VAL A 143 12.86 2.09 -0.78
CA VAL A 143 11.44 2.17 -1.15
C VAL A 143 10.69 0.89 -0.77
N LEU A 144 11.23 -0.28 -1.09
CA LEU A 144 10.62 -1.56 -0.73
C LEU A 144 10.50 -1.72 0.79
N ARG A 145 11.56 -1.38 1.55
CA ARG A 145 11.51 -1.38 3.02
C ARG A 145 10.46 -0.40 3.57
N ARG A 146 10.30 0.75 2.92
CA ARG A 146 9.27 1.72 3.30
C ARG A 146 7.86 1.12 3.13
N LEU A 147 7.57 0.51 1.98
CA LEU A 147 6.30 -0.17 1.74
C LEU A 147 6.07 -1.32 2.74
N GLN A 148 7.10 -2.11 3.02
CA GLN A 148 7.04 -3.18 4.02
C GLN A 148 6.77 -2.66 5.42
N SER A 149 7.37 -1.54 5.81
CA SER A 149 7.15 -0.94 7.14
C SER A 149 5.71 -0.53 7.39
N HIS A 150 4.96 -0.24 6.33
CA HIS A 150 3.53 0.08 6.37
C HIS A 150 2.62 -1.10 6.04
N LYS A 151 3.11 -2.34 6.06
CA LYS A 151 2.29 -3.52 5.77
C LYS A 151 1.55 -3.47 4.43
N LEU A 152 2.21 -2.93 3.42
CA LEU A 152 1.72 -2.93 2.04
C LEU A 152 2.24 -4.12 1.25
N ILE A 153 3.48 -4.52 1.56
CA ILE A 153 4.16 -5.68 0.99
C ILE A 153 4.95 -6.43 2.08
N GLU A 154 5.38 -7.64 1.75
CA GLU A 154 6.44 -8.35 2.50
C GLU A 154 7.51 -8.83 1.53
N ILE A 155 8.77 -8.70 1.93
CA ILE A 155 9.92 -9.13 1.15
C ILE A 155 10.39 -10.45 1.74
N ASP A 156 10.23 -11.53 0.98
CA ASP A 156 10.68 -12.88 1.36
C ASP A 156 12.05 -13.15 0.73
N SER A 157 13.02 -12.31 1.09
CA SER A 157 14.42 -12.53 0.76
C SER A 157 15.34 -11.82 1.75
N ARG A 158 16.59 -12.29 1.90
CA ARG A 158 17.60 -11.64 2.73
C ARG A 158 18.11 -10.33 2.11
N ASP A 159 18.22 -10.29 0.79
CA ASP A 159 18.56 -9.08 0.03
C ASP A 159 17.32 -8.59 -0.73
N PRO A 160 16.73 -7.45 -0.32
CA PRO A 160 15.56 -6.88 -0.99
C PRO A 160 15.80 -6.47 -2.45
N SER A 161 17.05 -6.50 -2.91
CA SER A 161 17.43 -6.17 -4.28
C SER A 161 17.79 -7.38 -5.13
N ASP A 162 17.63 -8.59 -4.59
CA ASP A 162 17.78 -9.84 -5.33
C ASP A 162 16.64 -9.95 -6.34
N ALA A 163 16.98 -10.02 -7.64
CA ALA A 163 16.00 -10.06 -8.72
C ALA A 163 15.03 -11.25 -8.60
N GLU A 164 15.50 -12.40 -8.11
CA GLU A 164 14.72 -13.61 -7.89
C GLU A 164 13.99 -13.62 -6.54
N GLY A 165 14.25 -12.62 -5.67
CA GLY A 165 13.56 -12.46 -4.41
C GLY A 165 12.07 -12.25 -4.60
N MET A 166 11.26 -12.80 -3.67
CA MET A 166 9.81 -12.69 -3.75
C MET A 166 9.29 -11.50 -2.95
N ILE A 167 8.31 -10.83 -3.51
CA ILE A 167 7.51 -9.78 -2.86
C ILE A 167 6.08 -10.29 -2.74
N ILE A 168 5.59 -10.42 -1.51
CA ILE A 168 4.19 -10.71 -1.22
C ILE A 168 3.43 -9.39 -1.20
N LEU A 169 2.34 -9.33 -1.94
CA LEU A 169 1.48 -8.15 -2.07
C LEU A 169 0.28 -8.28 -1.13
N TYR A 170 0.15 -7.36 -0.19
CA TYR A 170 -0.94 -7.41 0.78
C TYR A 170 -2.21 -6.68 0.32
N PRO A 171 -3.40 -7.13 0.78
CA PRO A 171 -4.67 -6.48 0.43
C PRO A 171 -4.81 -5.04 0.97
N SER A 172 -3.97 -4.62 1.91
CA SER A 172 -3.84 -3.22 2.35
C SER A 172 -3.50 -2.25 1.20
N LEU A 173 -2.85 -2.75 0.12
CA LEU A 173 -2.65 -2.00 -1.11
C LEU A 173 -3.96 -1.50 -1.71
N ALA A 174 -5.04 -2.28 -1.62
CA ALA A 174 -6.35 -1.88 -2.12
C ALA A 174 -6.97 -0.71 -1.33
N MET A 175 -6.60 -0.56 -0.07
CA MET A 175 -7.10 0.51 0.81
C MET A 175 -6.17 1.73 0.85
N SER A 176 -4.92 1.59 0.40
CA SER A 176 -3.91 2.66 0.45
C SER A 176 -4.06 3.70 -0.64
N VAL A 177 -4.59 3.31 -1.79
CA VAL A 177 -4.79 4.16 -2.98
C VAL A 177 -6.18 3.87 -3.55
N ASP A 178 -6.98 4.90 -3.74
CA ASP A 178 -8.28 4.77 -4.39
C ASP A 178 -8.11 4.54 -5.91
N ARG A 179 -9.17 4.05 -6.55
CA ARG A 179 -9.16 3.76 -7.99
C ARG A 179 -9.01 5.01 -8.84
N ASP A 180 -9.63 6.10 -8.42
CA ASP A 180 -9.61 7.35 -9.18
C ASP A 180 -8.17 7.89 -9.29
N SER A 181 -7.39 7.82 -8.19
CA SER A 181 -5.96 8.18 -8.19
C SER A 181 -5.11 7.29 -9.12
N ILE A 182 -5.48 6.00 -9.26
CA ILE A 182 -4.80 5.10 -10.19
C ILE A 182 -5.14 5.47 -11.64
N ASP A 183 -6.41 5.71 -11.93
CA ASP A 183 -6.88 6.06 -13.27
C ASP A 183 -6.30 7.40 -13.74
N GLU A 184 -6.22 8.40 -12.86
CA GLU A 184 -5.54 9.67 -13.13
C GLU A 184 -4.05 9.46 -13.47
N LEU A 185 -3.35 8.59 -12.71
CA LEU A 185 -1.96 8.28 -12.98
C LEU A 185 -1.79 7.58 -14.33
N LEU A 186 -2.56 6.55 -14.61
CA LEU A 186 -2.53 5.83 -15.89
C LEU A 186 -2.77 6.78 -17.07
N GLN A 187 -3.73 7.70 -16.95
CA GLN A 187 -3.98 8.74 -17.95
C GLN A 187 -2.79 9.70 -18.10
N SER A 188 -2.12 10.06 -17.01
CA SER A 188 -0.95 10.93 -17.05
C SER A 188 0.24 10.27 -17.73
N LEU A 189 0.42 8.97 -17.53
CA LEU A 189 1.45 8.16 -18.17
C LEU A 189 1.18 7.99 -19.66
N SER A 190 -0.05 7.65 -20.04
CA SER A 190 -0.44 7.53 -21.46
C SER A 190 -0.29 8.84 -22.25
N ARG A 191 -0.44 10.00 -21.57
CA ARG A 191 -0.19 11.31 -22.21
C ARG A 191 1.30 11.57 -22.41
N ARG A 192 2.16 11.10 -21.51
CA ARG A 192 3.62 11.24 -21.65
C ARG A 192 4.16 10.37 -22.77
N GLU A 193 3.74 9.11 -22.86
CA GLU A 193 4.12 8.21 -23.96
C GLU A 193 3.75 8.80 -25.34
N LYS A 194 2.55 9.37 -25.48
CA LYS A 194 2.14 10.04 -26.71
C LYS A 194 2.94 11.31 -27.03
N ALA A 195 3.35 12.06 -26.01
CA ALA A 195 4.13 13.27 -26.20
C ALA A 195 5.60 12.95 -26.59
N GLU A 196 6.15 11.82 -26.14
CA GLU A 196 7.48 11.34 -26.52
C GLU A 196 7.49 10.74 -27.93
N ASP A 197 6.43 10.04 -28.34
CA ASP A 197 6.27 9.55 -29.72
C ASP A 197 6.12 10.69 -30.73
N ASP A 198 5.32 11.71 -30.43
CA ASP A 198 5.15 12.91 -31.28
C ASP A 198 6.46 13.72 -31.43
N THR A 199 7.35 13.69 -30.44
CA THR A 199 8.68 14.35 -30.54
C THR A 199 9.69 13.52 -31.33
N ALA A 200 9.59 12.20 -31.32
CA ALA A 200 10.46 11.30 -32.07
C ALA A 200 10.18 11.34 -33.60
N GLU A 201 8.93 11.57 -34.02
CA GLU A 201 8.57 11.69 -35.43
C GLU A 201 8.99 13.03 -36.06
N THR A 202 9.29 14.06 -35.26
CA THR A 202 9.68 15.39 -35.78
C THR A 202 11.18 15.58 -35.98
N GLU A 203 12.03 14.62 -35.65
CA GLU A 203 13.49 14.73 -35.74
C GLU A 203 14.13 14.08 -37.00
N TYR A 204 13.39 13.80 -38.07
CA TYR A 204 13.98 13.46 -39.37
C TYR A 204 14.06 14.70 -40.25
N PRO A 205 15.22 15.33 -40.40
CA PRO A 205 15.39 16.35 -41.43
C PRO A 205 15.36 15.66 -42.80
N ALA A 206 14.45 16.10 -43.65
CA ALA A 206 14.47 15.74 -45.07
C ALA A 206 15.83 16.09 -45.68
N GLU A 207 16.63 15.08 -46.00
CA GLU A 207 17.82 15.29 -46.84
C GLU A 207 17.35 15.80 -48.20
N GLY A 208 17.66 17.06 -48.46
CA GLY A 208 17.40 17.72 -49.70
C GLY A 208 18.20 17.09 -50.81
N GLU A 209 17.51 16.62 -51.83
CA GLU A 209 18.07 16.33 -53.15
C GLU A 209 18.72 17.59 -53.69
N GLY A 210 20.02 17.53 -53.92
CA GLY A 210 20.78 18.50 -54.69
C GLY A 210 21.28 17.84 -55.97
N GLU A 211 20.61 18.11 -57.08
CA GLU A 211 21.12 17.93 -58.43
C GLU A 211 21.80 19.22 -58.94
N PRO A 212 22.45 19.12 -60.10
CA PRO A 212 23.69 18.44 -60.55
C PRO A 212 24.85 19.39 -60.74
#